data_783b010cfada22520fcf04d6825cc685
#
_entry.id   783b010cfada22520fcf04d6825cc685
#
_cell.length_a   1.000
_cell.length_b   1.000
_cell.length_c   1.000
_cell.angle_alpha   90.00
_cell.angle_beta   90.00
_cell.angle_gamma   90.00
#
_symmetry.space_group_name_H-M   'P 1'
#
loop_
_entity.id
_entity.type
_entity.pdbx_description
1 polymer ?
#
loop_
_entity_poly.entity_id
_entity_poly.type
_entity_poly.pdbx_seq_one_letter_code
_entity_poly.pdbx_strand_id
1 'polypeptide(L)'
;MGQDQSKRNRKPKVVLVVDDEPMVRMLAVDLFEEMGCDVVEAGGGAEALVRLEERPDVSLMFTDCRMPGMSGPELADEAAKRWPHLRIVLVTGYHNMQVPGWPMVWKPYDARTIERVIGEEA
;
A
#
# COMPACT_ATOMS: atom_id res chain seq x y z
N MET A 1 -14.03 23.95 14.45
CA MET A 1 -13.06 24.90 13.88
C MET A 1 -11.65 24.35 14.03
N GLY A 2 -11.16 24.23 15.22
CA GLY A 2 -9.80 23.76 15.44
C GLY A 2 -9.52 22.38 14.90
N GLN A 3 -10.49 21.50 14.96
CA GLN A 3 -10.37 20.15 14.48
C GLN A 3 -10.12 20.09 12.98
N ASP A 4 -10.90 20.86 12.25
CA ASP A 4 -10.78 20.88 10.79
C ASP A 4 -9.48 21.50 10.37
N GLN A 5 -9.06 22.51 11.09
CA GLN A 5 -7.81 23.17 10.82
C GLN A 5 -6.63 22.24 11.03
N SER A 6 -6.68 21.43 12.07
CA SER A 6 -5.66 20.42 12.35
C SER A 6 -5.56 19.43 11.21
N LYS A 7 -6.70 18.93 10.71
CA LYS A 7 -6.73 18.01 9.59
C LYS A 7 -6.20 18.63 8.33
N ARG A 8 -6.54 19.88 8.07
CA ARG A 8 -6.09 20.56 6.88
C ARG A 8 -4.59 20.79 6.86
N ASN A 9 -3.98 20.91 8.03
CA ASN A 9 -2.55 21.14 8.13
C ASN A 9 -1.74 19.84 8.10
N ARG A 10 -2.41 18.71 8.18
CA ARG A 10 -1.75 17.42 8.09
C ARG A 10 -1.31 17.16 6.66
N LYS A 11 -0.09 16.70 6.52
CA LYS A 11 0.36 16.23 5.21
C LYS A 11 -0.42 14.98 4.86
N PRO A 12 -0.81 14.79 3.59
CA PRO A 12 -1.45 13.55 3.19
C PRO A 12 -0.51 12.37 3.39
N LYS A 13 -1.08 11.22 3.70
CA LYS A 13 -0.31 10.00 3.76
C LYS A 13 0.14 9.65 2.35
N VAL A 14 1.36 9.15 2.24
CA VAL A 14 1.91 8.73 0.96
C VAL A 14 1.86 7.22 0.91
N VAL A 15 1.17 6.69 -0.09
CA VAL A 15 0.93 5.26 -0.24
C VAL A 15 1.56 4.78 -1.54
N LEU A 16 2.30 3.68 -1.47
CA LEU A 16 2.82 3.01 -2.67
C LEU A 16 1.90 1.84 -2.98
N VAL A 17 1.29 1.85 -4.16
CA VAL A 17 0.43 0.76 -4.64
C VAL A 17 1.24 -0.07 -5.63
N VAL A 18 1.37 -1.37 -5.36
CA VAL A 18 2.14 -2.29 -6.18
C VAL A 18 1.23 -3.38 -6.71
N ASP A 19 1.10 -3.45 -8.02
CA ASP A 19 0.30 -4.48 -8.69
C ASP A 19 0.76 -4.54 -10.14
N ASP A 20 0.98 -5.75 -10.65
CA ASP A 20 1.45 -5.93 -12.02
C ASP A 20 0.34 -5.79 -13.07
N GLU A 21 -0.92 -5.72 -12.64
CA GLU A 21 -2.05 -5.51 -13.53
C GLU A 21 -2.47 -4.04 -13.50
N PRO A 22 -2.25 -3.30 -14.59
CA PRO A 22 -2.52 -1.85 -14.58
C PRO A 22 -3.95 -1.46 -14.22
N MET A 23 -4.93 -2.23 -14.70
CA MET A 23 -6.34 -1.90 -14.41
C MET A 23 -6.67 -2.10 -12.93
N VAL A 24 -6.16 -3.17 -12.34
CA VAL A 24 -6.37 -3.44 -10.92
C VAL A 24 -5.64 -2.41 -10.08
N ARG A 25 -4.42 -2.08 -10.48
CA ARG A 25 -3.63 -1.06 -9.79
C ARG A 25 -4.36 0.30 -9.78
N MET A 26 -4.94 0.67 -10.92
CA MET A 26 -5.66 1.94 -11.05
C MET A 26 -6.84 2.02 -10.08
N LEU A 27 -7.56 0.92 -9.87
CA LEU A 27 -8.68 0.91 -8.94
C LEU A 27 -8.20 1.22 -7.51
N ALA A 28 -7.11 0.61 -7.10
CA ALA A 28 -6.55 0.85 -5.79
C ALA A 28 -6.07 2.30 -5.65
N VAL A 29 -5.38 2.81 -6.67
CA VAL A 29 -4.90 4.19 -6.68
C VAL A 29 -6.08 5.15 -6.50
N ASP A 30 -7.16 4.94 -7.26
CA ASP A 30 -8.33 5.80 -7.17
C ASP A 30 -8.93 5.81 -5.77
N LEU A 31 -9.02 4.63 -5.14
CA LEU A 31 -9.59 4.53 -3.80
C LEU A 31 -8.74 5.29 -2.78
N PHE A 32 -7.43 5.13 -2.84
CA PHE A 32 -6.55 5.85 -1.92
C PHE A 32 -6.59 7.36 -2.15
N GLU A 33 -6.64 7.79 -3.42
CA GLU A 33 -6.71 9.21 -3.73
C GLU A 33 -8.02 9.82 -3.26
N GLU A 34 -9.12 9.10 -3.37
CA GLU A 34 -10.41 9.57 -2.85
C GLU A 34 -10.37 9.76 -1.33
N MET A 35 -9.52 9.04 -0.65
CA MET A 35 -9.35 9.19 0.80
C MET A 35 -8.33 10.27 1.17
N GLY A 36 -7.82 11.00 0.19
CA GLY A 36 -6.90 12.11 0.43
C GLY A 36 -5.44 11.71 0.49
N CYS A 37 -5.10 10.50 0.09
CA CYS A 37 -3.71 10.06 0.07
C CYS A 37 -2.98 10.55 -1.18
N ASP A 38 -1.68 10.73 -1.05
CA ASP A 38 -0.80 10.91 -2.19
C ASP A 38 -0.32 9.52 -2.60
N VAL A 39 -0.44 9.17 -3.87
CA VAL A 39 -0.20 7.79 -4.30
C VAL A 39 0.96 7.69 -5.27
N VAL A 40 1.84 6.74 -5.01
CA VAL A 40 2.95 6.37 -5.89
C VAL A 40 2.64 4.96 -6.40
N GLU A 41 2.97 4.66 -7.64
CA GLU A 41 2.66 3.37 -8.25
C GLU A 41 3.90 2.60 -8.63
N ALA A 42 3.79 1.28 -8.59
CA ALA A 42 4.81 0.38 -9.13
C ALA A 42 4.15 -0.86 -9.73
N GLY A 43 4.70 -1.35 -10.82
CA GLY A 43 4.17 -2.51 -11.52
C GLY A 43 4.78 -3.84 -11.07
N GLY A 44 5.66 -3.82 -10.08
CA GLY A 44 6.29 -5.02 -9.57
C GLY A 44 7.25 -4.73 -8.46
N GLY A 45 7.87 -5.79 -7.92
CA GLY A 45 8.72 -5.65 -6.74
C GLY A 45 9.96 -4.81 -6.96
N ALA A 46 10.65 -5.03 -8.08
CA ALA A 46 11.87 -4.28 -8.36
C ALA A 46 11.57 -2.78 -8.50
N GLU A 47 10.51 -2.45 -9.21
CA GLU A 47 10.11 -1.06 -9.37
C GLU A 47 9.69 -0.46 -8.03
N ALA A 48 9.01 -1.25 -7.19
CA ALA A 48 8.59 -0.79 -5.87
C ALA A 48 9.78 -0.38 -5.03
N LEU A 49 10.85 -1.16 -5.05
CA LEU A 49 12.05 -0.83 -4.29
C LEU A 49 12.68 0.48 -4.79
N VAL A 50 12.67 0.70 -6.10
CA VAL A 50 13.17 1.95 -6.67
C VAL A 50 12.31 3.13 -6.19
N ARG A 51 10.98 2.96 -6.22
CA ARG A 51 10.07 4.02 -5.76
C ARG A 51 10.31 4.35 -4.30
N LEU A 52 10.53 3.35 -3.45
CA LEU A 52 10.78 3.58 -2.03
C LEU A 52 12.08 4.35 -1.80
N GLU A 53 13.10 4.08 -2.61
CA GLU A 53 14.33 4.84 -2.52
C GLU A 53 14.16 6.29 -2.94
N GLU A 54 13.36 6.52 -3.98
CA GLU A 54 13.10 7.87 -4.48
C GLU A 54 12.15 8.66 -3.58
N ARG A 55 11.27 7.96 -2.87
CA ARG A 55 10.23 8.58 -2.06
C ARG A 55 10.27 8.01 -0.64
N PRO A 56 11.26 8.43 0.16
CA PRO A 56 11.34 7.92 1.55
C PRO A 56 10.19 8.37 2.43
N ASP A 57 9.36 9.29 1.95
CA ASP A 57 8.16 9.72 2.65
C ASP A 57 6.98 8.75 2.52
N VAL A 58 7.12 7.69 1.73
CA VAL A 58 6.08 6.65 1.66
C VAL A 58 5.94 6.00 3.03
N SER A 59 4.71 5.98 3.56
CA SER A 59 4.44 5.43 4.88
C SER A 59 3.71 4.10 4.84
N LEU A 60 3.07 3.78 3.72
CA LEU A 60 2.32 2.54 3.55
C LEU A 60 2.58 1.96 2.18
N MET A 61 2.89 0.66 2.13
CA MET A 61 2.98 -0.07 0.87
C MET A 61 1.84 -1.09 0.83
N PHE A 62 1.04 -1.02 -0.22
CA PHE A 62 -0.13 -1.85 -0.45
C PHE A 62 0.17 -2.68 -1.69
N THR A 63 0.58 -3.94 -1.51
CA THR A 63 1.13 -4.74 -2.60
C THR A 63 0.39 -6.05 -2.81
N ASP A 64 0.20 -6.39 -4.09
CA ASP A 64 -0.32 -7.69 -4.46
C ASP A 64 0.67 -8.78 -4.04
N CYS A 65 0.17 -9.97 -3.74
CA CYS A 65 1.01 -11.11 -3.35
C CYS A 65 1.64 -11.81 -4.54
N ARG A 66 0.88 -11.93 -5.62
CA ARG A 66 1.34 -12.68 -6.80
C ARG A 66 1.71 -11.74 -7.92
N MET A 67 3.00 -11.68 -8.18
CA MET A 67 3.56 -10.84 -9.24
C MET A 67 4.71 -11.61 -9.89
N PRO A 68 4.94 -11.42 -11.19
CA PRO A 68 6.10 -12.04 -11.83
C PRO A 68 7.40 -11.55 -11.20
N GLY A 69 8.36 -12.42 -11.11
CA GLY A 69 9.64 -12.11 -10.50
C GLY A 69 9.52 -12.13 -8.98
N MET A 70 9.62 -10.96 -8.36
CA MET A 70 9.53 -10.87 -6.91
C MET A 70 8.07 -10.89 -6.46
N SER A 71 7.74 -11.80 -5.54
CA SER A 71 6.38 -11.88 -4.98
C SER A 71 6.17 -10.77 -3.94
N GLY A 72 4.89 -10.54 -3.58
CA GLY A 72 4.56 -9.58 -2.53
C GLY A 72 5.24 -9.87 -1.20
N PRO A 73 5.18 -11.11 -0.69
CA PRO A 73 5.88 -11.44 0.54
C PRO A 73 7.39 -11.22 0.47
N GLU A 74 8.02 -11.56 -0.66
CA GLU A 74 9.45 -11.31 -0.82
C GLU A 74 9.75 -9.82 -0.81
N LEU A 75 8.91 -9.02 -1.48
CA LEU A 75 9.04 -7.58 -1.47
C LEU A 75 8.86 -7.03 -0.05
N ALA A 76 7.86 -7.54 0.66
CA ALA A 76 7.59 -7.09 2.03
C ALA A 76 8.80 -7.33 2.93
N ASP A 77 9.40 -8.51 2.84
CA ASP A 77 10.55 -8.84 3.66
C ASP A 77 11.74 -7.92 3.35
N GLU A 78 11.99 -7.68 2.08
CA GLU A 78 13.10 -6.82 1.67
C GLU A 78 12.85 -5.37 2.10
N ALA A 79 11.64 -4.88 1.88
CA ALA A 79 11.30 -3.50 2.23
C ALA A 79 11.36 -3.26 3.74
N ALA A 80 10.90 -4.24 4.52
CA ALA A 80 10.92 -4.11 5.97
C ALA A 80 12.34 -3.99 6.53
N LYS A 81 13.29 -4.67 5.91
CA LYS A 81 14.69 -4.57 6.33
C LYS A 81 15.25 -3.18 6.05
N ARG A 82 14.90 -2.60 4.92
CA ARG A 82 15.49 -1.34 4.47
C ARG A 82 14.74 -0.13 5.00
N TRP A 83 13.43 -0.26 5.21
CA TRP A 83 12.59 0.84 5.71
C TRP A 83 11.73 0.35 6.87
N PRO A 84 12.31 0.25 8.09
CA PRO A 84 11.58 -0.31 9.23
C PRO A 84 10.33 0.45 9.64
N HIS A 85 10.22 1.73 9.27
CA HIS A 85 9.04 2.54 9.58
C HIS A 85 7.87 2.27 8.63
N LEU A 86 8.14 1.62 7.49
CA LEU A 86 7.14 1.41 6.47
C LEU A 86 6.11 0.38 6.93
N ARG A 87 4.84 0.75 6.84
CA ARG A 87 3.77 -0.18 7.07
C ARG A 87 3.48 -0.92 5.78
N ILE A 88 3.26 -2.23 5.85
CA ILE A 88 3.08 -3.06 4.66
C ILE A 88 1.81 -3.86 4.80
N VAL A 89 0.98 -3.86 3.75
CA VAL A 89 -0.25 -4.64 3.66
C VAL A 89 -0.21 -5.44 2.38
N LEU A 90 -0.46 -6.73 2.48
CA LEU A 90 -0.50 -7.63 1.33
C LEU A 90 -1.93 -7.81 0.85
N VAL A 91 -2.10 -7.93 -0.46
CA VAL A 91 -3.42 -8.06 -1.09
C VAL A 91 -3.44 -9.33 -1.92
N THR A 92 -4.49 -10.13 -1.80
CA THR A 92 -4.59 -11.38 -2.56
C THR A 92 -6.03 -11.68 -2.97
N GLY A 93 -6.19 -12.33 -4.11
CA GLY A 93 -7.46 -12.90 -4.52
C GLY A 93 -7.65 -14.35 -4.09
N TYR A 94 -6.68 -14.92 -3.39
CA TYR A 94 -6.71 -16.32 -3.00
C TYR A 94 -7.05 -16.44 -1.52
N HIS A 95 -8.28 -16.80 -1.22
CA HIS A 95 -8.80 -16.80 0.15
C HIS A 95 -8.09 -17.76 1.09
N ASN A 96 -7.49 -18.80 0.56
CA ASN A 96 -6.78 -19.78 1.39
C ASN A 96 -5.29 -19.43 1.54
N MET A 97 -4.84 -18.32 0.94
CA MET A 97 -3.46 -17.89 1.08
C MET A 97 -3.29 -17.17 2.41
N GLN A 98 -2.27 -17.55 3.14
CA GLN A 98 -1.90 -16.87 4.37
C GLN A 98 -0.40 -16.63 4.34
N VAL A 99 0.00 -15.43 4.78
CA VAL A 99 1.40 -15.06 4.87
C VAL A 99 1.64 -14.60 6.31
N PRO A 100 2.21 -15.47 7.14
CA PRO A 100 2.42 -15.13 8.54
C PRO A 100 3.26 -13.87 8.69
N GLY A 101 2.86 -13.03 9.62
CA GLY A 101 3.61 -11.82 9.94
C GLY A 101 3.21 -10.57 9.18
N TRP A 102 2.30 -10.69 8.20
CA TRP A 102 1.89 -9.52 7.42
C TRP A 102 0.37 -9.36 7.42
N PRO A 103 -0.13 -8.13 7.59
CA PRO A 103 -1.56 -7.86 7.42
C PRO A 103 -1.99 -8.17 6.00
N MET A 104 -3.18 -8.74 5.85
CA MET A 104 -3.70 -9.19 4.57
C MET A 104 -5.04 -8.55 4.27
N VAL A 105 -5.26 -8.25 3.00
CA VAL A 105 -6.55 -7.82 2.46
C VAL A 105 -6.90 -8.75 1.32
N TRP A 106 -8.15 -9.19 1.28
CA TRP A 106 -8.61 -10.10 0.23
C TRP A 106 -9.43 -9.35 -0.82
N LYS A 107 -9.18 -9.68 -2.09
CA LYS A 107 -9.97 -9.16 -3.20
C LYS A 107 -11.28 -9.96 -3.30
N PRO A 108 -12.37 -9.35 -3.74
CA PRO A 108 -12.51 -7.92 -4.00
C PRO A 108 -12.64 -7.12 -2.71
N TYR A 109 -12.23 -5.86 -2.75
CA TYR A 109 -12.36 -4.97 -1.60
C TYR A 109 -12.96 -3.64 -2.08
N ASP A 110 -13.45 -2.85 -1.14
CA ASP A 110 -14.12 -1.59 -1.45
C ASP A 110 -13.50 -0.44 -0.64
N ALA A 111 -14.13 0.72 -0.72
CA ALA A 111 -13.64 1.91 -0.03
C ALA A 111 -13.57 1.73 1.48
N ARG A 112 -14.46 0.93 2.07
CA ARG A 112 -14.43 0.68 3.50
C ARG A 112 -13.16 -0.03 3.93
N THR A 113 -12.72 -0.98 3.11
CA THR A 113 -11.48 -1.70 3.38
C THR A 113 -10.30 -0.74 3.38
N ILE A 114 -10.24 0.13 2.37
CA ILE A 114 -9.16 1.10 2.25
C ILE A 114 -9.20 2.09 3.43
N GLU A 115 -10.39 2.55 3.80
CA GLU A 115 -10.56 3.43 4.93
C GLU A 115 -10.01 2.81 6.21
N ARG A 116 -10.31 1.53 6.42
CA ARG A 116 -9.82 0.80 7.59
C ARG A 116 -8.30 0.66 7.55
N VAL A 117 -7.75 0.33 6.40
CA VAL A 117 -6.30 0.19 6.23
C VAL A 117 -5.60 1.50 6.60
N ILE A 118 -6.11 2.63 6.11
CA ILE A 118 -5.54 3.93 6.43
C ILE A 118 -5.70 4.23 7.91
N GLY A 119 -6.86 3.93 8.48
CA GLY A 119 -7.16 4.21 9.87
C GLY A 119 -6.26 3.46 10.85
N GLU A 120 -5.89 2.24 10.53
CA GLU A 120 -5.02 1.44 11.38
C GLU A 120 -3.62 2.02 11.48
N GLU A 121 -3.24 2.85 10.54
CA GLU A 121 -1.93 3.48 10.54
C GLU A 121 -1.84 4.61 11.56
N ALA A 122 -2.98 5.19 11.86
CA ALA A 122 -3.04 6.25 12.86
C ALA A 122 -2.94 5.66 14.26
#